data_d8ea759fa596fd6ffd54ca9aac6497af
#
_entry.id   d8ea759fa596fd6ffd54ca9aac6497af
#
_cell.length_a   1.000
_cell.length_b   1.000
_cell.length_c   1.000
_cell.angle_alpha   90.00
_cell.angle_beta   90.00
_cell.angle_gamma   90.00
#
_symmetry.space_group_name_H-M   'P 1'
#
loop_
_entity.id
_entity.type
_entity.pdbx_description
1 polymer ?
#
loop_
_entity_poly.entity_id
_entity_poly.type
_entity_poly.pdbx_seq_one_letter_code
_entity_poly.pdbx_strand_id
1 'polypeptide(L)'
;MGIQVLVVVLMIRFVFNIMNRKDRDTHSITFDTMVIGVVLLILFVGHMLQIAIWAELFIVLNEFDDFLSAFYHSAVNFASLGYGDIVMSEKWRLLGAIEASNGVLMFGLSAGTLLSVMSALFAHHRQTIPTIKGKTKTT
;
A
#
# COMPACT_ATOMS: atom_id res chain seq x y z
N MET A 1 11.35 -0.81 -6.34
CA MET A 1 10.80 -2.08 -5.79
C MET A 1 11.27 -2.36 -4.36
N GLY A 2 12.57 -2.38 -4.04
CA GLY A 2 13.07 -2.71 -2.70
C GLY A 2 12.48 -1.88 -1.56
N ILE A 3 12.29 -0.57 -1.76
CA ILE A 3 11.73 0.34 -0.75
C ILE A 3 10.31 -0.08 -0.37
N GLN A 4 9.45 -0.40 -1.35
CA GLN A 4 8.07 -0.80 -1.05
C GLN A 4 8.00 -2.15 -0.34
N VAL A 5 8.83 -3.11 -0.75
CA VAL A 5 8.92 -4.40 -0.07
C VAL A 5 9.34 -4.20 1.39
N LEU A 6 10.34 -3.35 1.65
CA LEU A 6 10.76 -3.02 3.00
C LEU A 6 9.63 -2.36 3.81
N VAL A 7 8.94 -1.36 3.23
CA VAL A 7 7.80 -0.68 3.87
C VAL A 7 6.70 -1.68 4.22
N VAL A 8 6.35 -2.56 3.29
CA VAL A 8 5.34 -3.61 3.51
C VAL A 8 5.76 -4.58 4.62
N VAL A 9 7.00 -5.05 4.62
CA VAL A 9 7.49 -5.98 5.66
C VAL A 9 7.50 -5.34 7.04
N LEU A 10 7.98 -4.09 7.14
CA LEU A 10 7.98 -3.34 8.39
C LEU A 10 6.55 -3.08 8.89
N MET A 11 5.65 -2.73 7.98
CA MET A 11 4.25 -2.49 8.29
C MET A 11 3.55 -3.77 8.79
N ILE A 12 3.74 -4.91 8.12
CA ILE A 12 3.18 -6.19 8.56
C ILE A 12 3.68 -6.52 9.97
N ARG A 13 4.98 -6.39 10.23
CA ARG A 13 5.55 -6.59 11.57
C ARG A 13 4.94 -5.66 12.61
N PHE A 14 4.74 -4.39 12.26
CA PHE A 14 4.14 -3.40 13.14
C PHE A 14 2.69 -3.75 13.49
N VAL A 15 1.87 -4.09 12.49
CA VAL A 15 0.46 -4.50 12.69
C VAL A 15 0.37 -5.75 13.56
N PHE A 16 1.15 -6.80 13.27
CA PHE A 16 1.18 -8.01 14.10
C PHE A 16 1.63 -7.73 15.54
N ASN A 17 2.60 -6.84 15.73
CA ASN A 17 3.06 -6.47 17.07
C ASN A 17 1.99 -5.71 17.87
N ILE A 18 1.21 -4.83 17.22
CA ILE A 18 0.07 -4.15 17.84
C ILE A 18 -1.03 -5.15 18.21
N MET A 19 -1.37 -6.06 17.30
CA MET A 19 -2.41 -7.08 17.53
C MET A 19 -2.04 -8.01 18.69
N ASN A 20 -0.76 -8.38 18.82
CA ASN A 20 -0.29 -9.27 19.90
C ASN A 20 -0.16 -8.57 21.26
N ARG A 21 -0.05 -7.25 21.31
CA ARG A 21 0.14 -6.49 22.56
C ARG A 21 -1.16 -6.08 23.24
N LYS A 22 -2.30 -6.15 22.55
CA LYS A 22 -3.56 -5.64 23.07
C LYS A 22 -4.36 -6.79 23.70
N ASP A 23 -4.70 -6.62 24.98
CA ASP A 23 -5.60 -7.52 25.72
C ASP A 23 -6.92 -7.73 24.97
N ARG A 24 -7.43 -8.97 25.07
CA ARG A 24 -8.54 -9.55 24.31
C ARG A 24 -9.88 -8.79 24.36
N ASP A 25 -10.04 -7.79 25.23
CA ASP A 25 -11.35 -7.29 25.61
C ASP A 25 -11.79 -5.97 24.94
N THR A 26 -11.00 -5.40 24.02
CA THR A 26 -11.32 -4.05 23.46
C THR A 26 -11.22 -4.00 21.94
N HIS A 27 -11.81 -4.96 21.22
CA HIS A 27 -11.95 -4.85 19.76
C HIS A 27 -13.24 -4.12 19.41
N SER A 28 -13.15 -2.78 19.37
CA SER A 28 -14.14 -1.90 18.80
C SER A 28 -13.92 -1.78 17.30
N ILE A 29 -14.99 -1.73 16.51
CA ILE A 29 -14.98 -1.42 15.05
C ILE A 29 -14.11 -0.18 14.77
N THR A 30 -14.10 0.79 15.68
CA THR A 30 -13.28 2.00 15.61
C THR A 30 -11.78 1.69 15.57
N PHE A 31 -11.31 0.71 16.33
CA PHE A 31 -9.90 0.32 16.34
C PHE A 31 -9.50 -0.35 15.03
N ASP A 32 -10.30 -1.26 14.51
CA ASP A 32 -10.03 -1.94 13.24
C ASP A 32 -10.00 -0.94 12.08
N THR A 33 -10.93 0.02 12.07
CA THR A 33 -10.94 1.12 11.09
C THR A 33 -9.69 1.99 11.20
N MET A 34 -9.23 2.28 12.41
CA MET A 34 -8.00 3.06 12.62
C MET A 34 -6.76 2.31 12.10
N VAL A 35 -6.66 1.01 12.37
CA VAL A 35 -5.54 0.16 11.88
C VAL A 35 -5.52 0.16 10.35
N ILE A 36 -6.67 -0.06 9.69
CA ILE A 36 -6.77 -0.02 8.22
C ILE A 36 -6.38 1.35 7.68
N GLY A 37 -6.84 2.43 8.30
CA GLY A 37 -6.51 3.80 7.92
C GLY A 37 -5.00 4.09 8.00
N VAL A 38 -4.34 3.65 9.06
CA VAL A 38 -2.88 3.80 9.23
C VAL A 38 -2.14 2.99 8.17
N VAL A 39 -2.58 1.76 7.88
CA VAL A 39 -2.00 0.92 6.82
C VAL A 39 -2.09 1.61 5.47
N LEU A 40 -3.26 2.13 5.10
CA LEU A 40 -3.48 2.86 3.86
C LEU A 40 -2.57 4.10 3.76
N LEU A 41 -2.44 4.86 4.84
CA LEU A 41 -1.58 6.04 4.89
C LEU A 41 -0.11 5.67 4.66
N ILE A 42 0.39 4.62 5.32
CA ILE A 42 1.77 4.14 5.15
C ILE A 42 2.02 3.70 3.70
N LEU A 43 1.10 2.95 3.10
CA LEU A 43 1.21 2.52 1.71
C LEU A 43 1.19 3.72 0.76
N PHE A 44 0.30 4.68 0.99
CA PHE A 44 0.23 5.91 0.19
C PHE A 44 1.54 6.72 0.25
N VAL A 45 2.08 6.95 1.45
CA VAL A 45 3.37 7.63 1.61
C VAL A 45 4.49 6.86 0.91
N GLY A 46 4.49 5.52 0.98
CA GLY A 46 5.43 4.69 0.25
C GLY A 46 5.36 4.87 -1.27
N HIS A 47 4.15 5.03 -1.83
CA HIS A 47 4.00 5.34 -3.26
C HIS A 47 4.48 6.75 -3.61
N MET A 48 4.17 7.76 -2.78
CA MET A 48 4.64 9.12 -2.99
C MET A 48 6.17 9.20 -3.01
N LEU A 49 6.84 8.47 -2.13
CA LEU A 49 8.31 8.39 -2.12
C LEU A 49 8.86 7.74 -3.38
N GLN A 50 8.22 6.70 -3.92
CA GLN A 50 8.65 6.08 -5.17
C GLN A 50 8.48 7.02 -6.36
N ILE A 51 7.35 7.72 -6.45
CA ILE A 51 7.10 8.75 -7.47
C ILE A 51 8.18 9.84 -7.41
N ALA A 52 8.52 10.31 -6.20
CA ALA A 52 9.57 11.31 -6.02
C ALA A 52 10.94 10.81 -6.49
N ILE A 53 11.28 9.55 -6.23
CA ILE A 53 12.56 8.95 -6.70
C ILE A 53 12.60 8.85 -8.22
N TRP A 54 11.50 8.50 -8.88
CA TRP A 54 11.41 8.50 -10.33
C TRP A 54 11.51 9.92 -10.89
N ALA A 55 10.86 10.90 -10.27
CA ALA A 55 10.95 12.30 -10.64
C ALA A 55 12.39 12.83 -10.56
N GLU A 56 13.12 12.52 -9.48
CA GLU A 56 14.54 12.84 -9.35
C GLU A 56 15.39 12.21 -10.45
N LEU A 57 15.13 10.95 -10.78
CA LEU A 57 15.81 10.28 -11.89
C LEU A 57 15.60 11.04 -13.20
N PHE A 58 14.40 11.51 -13.49
CA PHE A 58 14.10 12.26 -14.72
C PHE A 58 14.77 13.63 -14.74
N ILE A 59 14.90 14.30 -13.60
CA ILE A 59 15.71 15.54 -13.49
C ILE A 59 17.19 15.26 -13.78
N VAL A 60 17.77 14.21 -13.18
CA VAL A 60 19.17 13.83 -13.41
C VAL A 60 19.45 13.47 -14.87
N LEU A 61 18.46 12.94 -15.58
CA LEU A 61 18.54 12.63 -17.00
C LEU A 61 18.32 13.87 -17.90
N ASN A 62 18.06 15.04 -17.32
CA ASN A 62 17.73 16.29 -18.00
C ASN A 62 16.49 16.19 -18.92
N GLU A 63 15.49 15.42 -18.50
CA GLU A 63 14.20 15.31 -19.19
C GLU A 63 13.23 16.43 -18.79
N PHE A 64 13.37 16.96 -17.59
CA PHE A 64 12.56 18.07 -17.05
C PHE A 64 13.44 19.10 -16.36
N ASP A 65 13.09 20.39 -16.51
CA ASP A 65 13.82 21.52 -15.93
C ASP A 65 13.45 21.75 -14.45
N ASP A 66 12.28 21.30 -14.04
CA ASP A 66 11.77 21.50 -12.68
C ASP A 66 11.18 20.21 -12.08
N PHE A 67 11.31 20.11 -10.74
CA PHE A 67 10.85 18.96 -9.99
C PHE A 67 9.34 18.76 -10.06
N LEU A 68 8.54 19.82 -10.13
CA LEU A 68 7.08 19.69 -10.12
C LEU A 68 6.58 19.03 -11.40
N SER A 69 7.12 19.43 -12.56
CA SER A 69 6.81 18.78 -13.84
C SER A 69 7.26 17.34 -13.89
N ALA A 70 8.47 17.04 -13.39
CA ALA A 70 8.98 15.68 -13.28
C ALA A 70 8.11 14.82 -12.34
N PHE A 71 7.72 15.36 -11.19
CA PHE A 71 6.88 14.68 -10.22
C PHE A 71 5.47 14.41 -10.77
N TYR A 72 4.87 15.39 -11.45
CA TYR A 72 3.58 15.23 -12.11
C TYR A 72 3.65 14.12 -13.17
N HIS A 73 4.64 14.17 -14.05
CA HIS A 73 4.85 13.15 -15.08
C HIS A 73 5.02 11.76 -14.48
N SER A 74 5.87 11.65 -13.43
CA SER A 74 6.06 10.41 -12.69
C SER A 74 4.76 9.91 -12.04
N ALA A 75 3.98 10.81 -11.42
CA ALA A 75 2.70 10.42 -10.82
C ALA A 75 1.71 9.88 -11.85
N VAL A 76 1.62 10.51 -13.01
CA VAL A 76 0.76 10.10 -14.14
C VAL A 76 1.18 8.74 -14.69
N ASN A 77 2.48 8.51 -14.86
CA ASN A 77 3.01 7.22 -15.33
C ASN A 77 2.86 6.13 -14.28
N PHE A 78 3.27 6.40 -13.05
CA PHE A 78 3.19 5.43 -11.94
C PHE A 78 1.76 4.95 -11.69
N ALA A 79 0.78 5.87 -11.81
CA ALA A 79 -0.65 5.55 -11.74
C ALA A 79 -1.20 4.93 -13.03
N SER A 80 -0.39 4.78 -14.08
CA SER A 80 -0.79 4.28 -15.41
C SER A 80 -1.91 5.11 -16.07
N LEU A 81 -2.00 6.40 -15.75
CA LEU A 81 -3.01 7.29 -16.34
C LEU A 81 -2.69 7.66 -17.79
N GLY A 82 -1.41 7.95 -18.07
CA GLY A 82 -0.91 8.17 -19.43
C GLY A 82 -1.61 9.31 -20.18
N TYR A 83 -1.84 10.47 -19.55
CA TYR A 83 -2.54 11.60 -20.19
C TYR A 83 -1.85 12.10 -21.46
N GLY A 84 -0.53 11.96 -21.56
CA GLY A 84 0.23 12.37 -22.75
C GLY A 84 0.36 13.90 -22.93
N ASP A 85 0.01 14.68 -21.93
CA ASP A 85 0.14 16.14 -21.88
C ASP A 85 1.60 16.58 -21.68
N ILE A 86 2.37 15.80 -20.94
CA ILE A 86 3.82 15.93 -20.77
C ILE A 86 4.45 14.58 -21.11
N VAL A 87 5.38 14.58 -22.05
CA VAL A 87 6.05 13.37 -22.54
C VAL A 87 7.56 13.52 -22.52
N MET A 88 8.26 12.41 -22.27
CA MET A 88 9.71 12.36 -22.32
C MET A 88 10.22 12.32 -23.76
N SER A 89 11.50 12.65 -23.93
CA SER A 89 12.19 12.53 -25.20
C SER A 89 12.20 11.08 -25.71
N GLU A 90 12.38 10.90 -27.01
CA GLU A 90 12.47 9.56 -27.62
C GLU A 90 13.54 8.67 -26.97
N LYS A 91 14.62 9.28 -26.49
CA LYS A 91 15.74 8.60 -25.86
C LYS A 91 15.35 7.88 -24.57
N TRP A 92 14.46 8.47 -23.76
CA TRP A 92 14.16 8.00 -22.41
C TRP A 92 12.71 7.54 -22.23
N ARG A 93 11.84 7.65 -23.25
CA ARG A 93 10.42 7.28 -23.17
C ARG A 93 10.13 5.87 -22.66
N LEU A 94 11.09 4.94 -22.86
CA LEU A 94 10.96 3.58 -22.34
C LEU A 94 10.95 3.54 -20.81
N LEU A 95 11.61 4.47 -20.14
CA LEU A 95 11.61 4.54 -18.67
C LEU A 95 10.22 4.83 -18.11
N GLY A 96 9.41 5.66 -18.79
CA GLY A 96 8.01 5.89 -18.41
C GLY A 96 7.17 4.62 -18.46
N ALA A 97 7.36 3.76 -19.46
CA ALA A 97 6.69 2.46 -19.53
C ALA A 97 7.15 1.50 -18.41
N ILE A 98 8.44 1.51 -18.09
CA ILE A 98 9.00 0.73 -16.96
C ILE A 98 8.45 1.23 -15.63
N GLU A 99 8.36 2.55 -15.46
CA GLU A 99 7.75 3.17 -14.28
C GLU A 99 6.28 2.76 -14.12
N ALA A 100 5.49 2.84 -15.19
CA ALA A 100 4.08 2.42 -15.18
C ALA A 100 3.94 0.94 -14.78
N SER A 101 4.77 0.07 -15.33
CA SER A 101 4.80 -1.35 -14.97
C SER A 101 5.15 -1.55 -13.49
N ASN A 102 6.13 -0.78 -12.98
CA ASN A 102 6.48 -0.79 -11.56
C ASN A 102 5.31 -0.31 -10.69
N GLY A 103 4.60 0.74 -11.09
CA GLY A 103 3.43 1.25 -10.39
C GLY A 103 2.33 0.19 -10.24
N VAL A 104 1.97 -0.48 -11.34
CA VAL A 104 0.96 -1.56 -11.34
C VAL A 104 1.34 -2.68 -10.37
N LEU A 105 2.60 -3.13 -10.38
CA LEU A 105 3.09 -4.16 -9.45
C LEU A 105 3.01 -3.69 -7.99
N MET A 106 3.32 -2.42 -7.73
CA MET A 106 3.28 -1.87 -6.37
C MET A 106 1.85 -1.71 -5.86
N PHE A 107 0.90 -1.32 -6.71
CA PHE A 107 -0.53 -1.30 -6.35
C PHE A 107 -1.04 -2.72 -6.06
N GLY A 108 -0.65 -3.72 -6.86
CA GLY A 108 -1.00 -5.13 -6.61
C GLY A 108 -0.47 -5.63 -5.25
N LEU A 109 0.80 -5.33 -4.94
CA LEU A 109 1.42 -5.67 -3.65
C LEU A 109 0.69 -4.98 -2.48
N SER A 110 0.34 -3.72 -2.64
CA SER A 110 -0.37 -2.94 -1.62
C SER A 110 -1.79 -3.48 -1.38
N ALA A 111 -2.51 -3.83 -2.44
CA ALA A 111 -3.84 -4.44 -2.35
C ALA A 111 -3.77 -5.80 -1.64
N GLY A 112 -2.81 -6.66 -1.98
CA GLY A 112 -2.57 -7.95 -1.32
C GLY A 112 -2.24 -7.78 0.17
N THR A 113 -1.45 -6.78 0.50
CA THR A 113 -1.11 -6.46 1.89
C THR A 113 -2.32 -6.00 2.68
N LEU A 114 -3.11 -5.09 2.12
CA LEU A 114 -4.35 -4.62 2.76
C LEU A 114 -5.33 -5.77 3.01
N LEU A 115 -5.50 -6.64 2.01
CA LEU A 115 -6.36 -7.82 2.14
C LEU A 115 -5.87 -8.78 3.26
N SER A 116 -4.56 -8.95 3.38
CA SER A 116 -3.96 -9.76 4.45
C SER A 116 -4.24 -9.18 5.84
N VAL A 117 -4.11 -7.85 6.00
CA VAL A 117 -4.43 -7.16 7.26
C VAL A 117 -5.91 -7.30 7.60
N MET A 118 -6.79 -7.05 6.64
CA MET A 118 -8.25 -7.22 6.83
C MET A 118 -8.60 -8.65 7.23
N SER A 119 -8.03 -9.64 6.54
CA SER A 119 -8.25 -11.05 6.86
C SER A 119 -7.81 -11.42 8.27
N ALA A 120 -6.68 -10.87 8.74
CA ALA A 120 -6.20 -11.07 10.10
C ALA A 120 -7.15 -10.46 11.14
N LEU A 121 -7.68 -9.25 10.90
CA LEU A 121 -8.66 -8.60 11.76
C LEU A 121 -9.96 -9.41 11.85
N PHE A 122 -10.49 -9.88 10.72
CA PHE A 122 -11.71 -10.70 10.68
C PHE A 122 -11.53 -12.10 11.31
N ALA A 123 -10.38 -12.73 11.13
CA ALA A 123 -10.09 -14.02 11.76
C ALA A 123 -10.09 -13.88 13.28
N HIS A 124 -9.56 -12.79 13.81
CA HIS A 124 -9.58 -12.49 15.23
C HIS A 124 -11.01 -12.33 15.78
N HIS A 125 -11.87 -11.62 15.04
CA HIS A 125 -13.29 -11.44 15.41
C HIS A 125 -14.07 -12.77 15.45
N ARG A 126 -13.80 -13.69 14.53
CA ARG A 126 -14.47 -15.01 14.51
C ARG A 126 -14.14 -15.89 15.71
N GLN A 127 -12.96 -15.76 16.30
CA GLN A 127 -12.56 -16.54 17.48
C GLN A 127 -13.21 -16.01 18.77
N THR A 128 -13.73 -14.79 18.77
CA THR A 128 -14.34 -14.15 19.94
C THR A 128 -15.85 -14.44 20.05
N ILE A 129 -16.49 -14.97 19.01
CA ILE A 129 -17.90 -15.37 19.04
C ILE A 129 -17.98 -16.76 19.73
N PRO A 130 -18.57 -16.88 20.95
CA PRO A 130 -18.72 -18.16 21.60
C PRO A 130 -19.63 -19.05 20.75
N THR A 131 -19.12 -20.20 20.33
CA THR A 131 -19.92 -21.24 19.69
C THR A 131 -21.00 -21.66 20.70
N ILE A 132 -22.26 -21.32 20.46
CA ILE A 132 -23.39 -21.84 21.21
C ILE A 132 -23.47 -23.32 20.87
N LYS A 133 -22.72 -24.16 21.62
CA LYS A 133 -22.93 -25.59 21.63
C LYS A 133 -24.34 -25.83 22.17
N GLY A 134 -25.27 -26.17 21.28
CA GLY A 134 -26.59 -26.64 21.65
C GLY A 134 -26.47 -27.75 22.63
N LYS A 135 -26.88 -27.52 23.88
CA LYS A 135 -27.21 -28.59 24.82
C LYS A 135 -28.48 -29.27 24.32
N THR A 136 -28.35 -30.27 23.47
CA THR A 136 -29.40 -31.26 23.29
C THR A 136 -29.48 -32.06 24.60
N LYS A 137 -30.40 -31.67 25.47
CA LYS A 137 -30.89 -32.53 26.54
C LYS A 137 -31.69 -33.67 25.91
N THR A 138 -31.09 -34.82 25.82
CA THR A 138 -31.83 -36.09 25.69
C THR A 138 -32.52 -36.38 27.01
N THR A 139 -33.82 -36.29 27.00
CA THR A 139 -34.71 -36.92 28.00
C THR A 139 -35.04 -38.32 27.54
#